data_bede2e4f23603844e9f5a4a0956bb1fa
#
_entry.id   bede2e4f23603844e9f5a4a0956bb1fa
#
_cell.length_a   1.000
_cell.length_b   1.000
_cell.length_c   1.000
_cell.angle_alpha   90.00
_cell.angle_beta   90.00
_cell.angle_gamma   90.00
#
_symmetry.space_group_name_H-M   'P 1'
#
loop_
_entity.id
_entity.type
_entity.pdbx_description
1 polymer ?
#
loop_
_entity_poly.entity_id
_entity_poly.type
_entity_poly.pdbx_seq_one_letter_code
_entity_poly.pdbx_strand_id
1 'polypeptide(L)'
;MIRALATADWARWKSAPVSRQKKDALFELACRMALVAADARDKDEAGIAAAAASERKKTLKFGLDLLAQGADAEALDQAYELEPVFRELDPGTRLELDMVRKGLVSIAAREHPVVALRRMTAFLGPEYFDKASAWMTDRIKKR
;
A
#
# COMPACT_ATOMS: atom_id res chain seq x y z
N MET A 1 8.29 -35.74 0.83
CA MET A 1 9.45 -35.08 1.44
C MET A 1 9.86 -33.80 0.72
N ILE A 2 10.02 -33.83 -0.58
CA ILE A 2 10.38 -32.64 -1.37
C ILE A 2 9.31 -31.57 -1.30
N ARG A 3 8.02 -31.93 -1.25
CA ARG A 3 6.91 -30.98 -1.12
C ARG A 3 6.88 -30.27 0.23
N ALA A 4 7.19 -30.98 1.31
CA ALA A 4 7.21 -30.39 2.65
C ALA A 4 8.36 -29.39 2.81
N LEU A 5 9.53 -29.72 2.24
CA LEU A 5 10.69 -28.82 2.23
C LEU A 5 10.44 -27.58 1.37
N ALA A 6 9.85 -27.75 0.20
CA ALA A 6 9.51 -26.64 -0.68
C ALA A 6 8.46 -25.71 -0.04
N THR A 7 7.49 -26.28 0.67
CA THR A 7 6.46 -25.51 1.36
C THR A 7 7.04 -24.77 2.57
N ALA A 8 7.93 -25.44 3.32
CA ALA A 8 8.62 -24.84 4.47
C ALA A 8 9.55 -23.72 4.03
N ASP A 9 10.31 -23.92 2.95
CA ASP A 9 11.20 -22.92 2.40
C ASP A 9 10.42 -21.73 1.84
N TRP A 10 9.30 -21.99 1.19
CA TRP A 10 8.44 -20.93 0.66
C TRP A 10 7.79 -20.12 1.78
N ALA A 11 7.31 -20.78 2.83
CA ALA A 11 6.76 -20.10 4.01
C ALA A 11 7.83 -19.29 4.74
N ARG A 12 9.05 -19.85 4.82
CA ARG A 12 10.21 -19.18 5.41
C ARG A 12 10.65 -18.00 4.55
N TRP A 13 10.56 -18.10 3.25
CA TRP A 13 10.88 -17.00 2.34
C TRP A 13 9.83 -15.90 2.39
N LYS A 14 8.56 -16.25 2.56
CA LYS A 14 7.45 -15.31 2.68
C LYS A 14 7.41 -14.61 4.04
N SER A 15 7.83 -15.33 5.09
CA SER A 15 8.04 -14.78 6.43
C SER A 15 9.47 -14.31 6.62
N ALA A 16 10.34 -14.52 5.61
CA ALA A 16 11.68 -14.03 5.60
C ALA A 16 11.63 -12.53 5.70
N PRO A 17 12.40 -12.12 6.41
CA PRO A 17 12.07 -11.19 7.44
C PRO A 17 12.10 -9.81 6.88
N VAL A 18 10.95 -9.28 6.82
CA VAL A 18 10.87 -7.83 6.83
C VAL A 18 11.07 -7.44 8.29
N SER A 19 12.07 -6.63 8.55
CA SER A 19 12.36 -6.18 9.90
C SER A 19 11.19 -5.40 10.48
N ARG A 20 11.11 -5.38 11.82
CA ARG A 20 10.11 -4.57 12.50
C ARG A 20 10.24 -3.08 12.14
N GLN A 21 11.47 -2.60 12.03
CA GLN A 21 11.74 -1.22 11.63
C GLN A 21 11.15 -0.91 10.25
N LYS A 22 11.30 -1.82 9.29
CA LYS A 22 10.71 -1.65 7.96
C LYS A 22 9.19 -1.69 8.02
N LYS A 23 8.61 -2.60 8.81
CA LYS A 23 7.15 -2.67 8.97
C LYS A 23 6.59 -1.40 9.60
N ASP A 24 7.28 -0.82 10.59
CA ASP A 24 6.87 0.44 11.19
C ASP A 24 6.87 1.58 10.16
N ALA A 25 7.89 1.62 9.31
CA ALA A 25 7.95 2.59 8.22
C ALA A 25 6.83 2.38 7.20
N LEU A 26 6.50 1.12 6.90
CA LEU A 26 5.38 0.79 6.01
C LEU A 26 4.03 1.16 6.62
N PHE A 27 3.90 1.03 7.94
CA PHE A 27 2.69 1.49 8.63
C PHE A 27 2.50 3.00 8.47
N GLU A 28 3.56 3.79 8.63
CA GLU A 28 3.50 5.23 8.42
C GLU A 28 3.12 5.57 6.97
N LEU A 29 3.68 4.83 6.02
CA LEU A 29 3.31 4.97 4.61
C LEU A 29 1.84 4.66 4.38
N ALA A 30 1.32 3.60 4.98
CA ALA A 30 -0.08 3.23 4.90
C ALA A 30 -0.99 4.33 5.46
N CYS A 31 -0.60 4.95 6.58
CA CYS A 31 -1.34 6.08 7.15
C CYS A 31 -1.34 7.29 6.21
N ARG A 32 -0.21 7.61 5.57
CA ARG A 32 -0.16 8.67 4.55
C ARG A 32 -1.08 8.35 3.38
N MET A 33 -1.10 7.13 2.92
CA MET A 33 -1.98 6.71 1.83
C MET A 33 -3.45 6.79 2.22
N ALA A 34 -3.78 6.50 3.47
CA ALA A 34 -5.16 6.67 3.97
C ALA A 34 -5.60 8.13 3.91
N LEU A 35 -4.70 9.07 4.17
CA LEU A 35 -4.99 10.51 4.01
C LEU A 35 -5.19 10.88 2.54
N VAL A 36 -4.43 10.27 1.64
CA VAL A 36 -4.65 10.44 0.19
C VAL A 36 -6.03 9.89 -0.20
N ALA A 37 -6.43 8.75 0.37
CA ALA A 37 -7.76 8.19 0.14
C ALA A 37 -8.86 9.15 0.59
N ALA A 38 -8.68 9.81 1.73
CA ALA A 38 -9.61 10.82 2.21
C ALA A 38 -9.68 12.02 1.25
N ASP A 39 -8.55 12.50 0.79
CA ASP A 39 -8.49 13.62 -0.17
C ASP A 39 -9.12 13.25 -1.52
N ALA A 40 -8.95 12.01 -1.97
CA ALA A 40 -9.58 11.53 -3.20
C ALA A 40 -11.11 11.50 -3.09
N ARG A 41 -11.65 11.19 -1.92
CA ARG A 41 -13.09 11.23 -1.69
C ARG A 41 -13.63 12.66 -1.66
N ASP A 42 -12.89 13.56 -1.01
CA ASP A 42 -13.34 14.95 -0.81
C ASP A 42 -13.11 15.81 -2.06
N LYS A 43 -11.98 15.64 -2.71
CA LYS A 43 -11.51 16.50 -3.82
C LYS A 43 -11.44 15.78 -5.16
N ASP A 44 -11.76 14.49 -5.19
CA ASP A 44 -11.76 13.63 -6.36
C ASP A 44 -10.39 13.63 -7.07
N GLU A 45 -10.36 13.83 -8.36
CA GLU A 45 -9.13 13.80 -9.17
C GLU A 45 -8.10 14.84 -8.74
N ALA A 46 -8.53 16.00 -8.25
CA ALA A 46 -7.64 17.03 -7.77
C ALA A 46 -6.83 16.57 -6.55
N GLY A 47 -7.44 15.78 -5.66
CA GLY A 47 -6.76 15.21 -4.51
C GLY A 47 -5.67 14.21 -4.93
N ILE A 48 -5.97 13.38 -5.90
CA ILE A 48 -4.99 12.41 -6.44
C ILE A 48 -3.84 13.13 -7.16
N ALA A 49 -4.16 14.12 -7.97
CA ALA A 49 -3.15 14.90 -8.70
C ALA A 49 -2.19 15.62 -7.75
N ALA A 50 -2.71 16.21 -6.69
CA ALA A 50 -1.89 16.87 -5.68
C ALA A 50 -0.98 15.88 -4.95
N ALA A 51 -1.50 14.70 -4.60
CA ALA A 51 -0.71 13.65 -3.97
C ALA A 51 0.40 13.15 -4.91
N ALA A 52 0.09 12.94 -6.19
CA ALA A 52 1.05 12.50 -7.19
C ALA A 52 2.19 13.53 -7.36
N ALA A 53 1.86 14.81 -7.37
CA ALA A 53 2.84 15.88 -7.54
C ALA A 53 3.83 15.97 -6.39
N SER A 54 3.39 15.65 -5.16
CA SER A 54 4.22 15.76 -3.97
C SER A 54 4.92 14.46 -3.56
N GLU A 55 4.53 13.31 -4.11
CA GLU A 55 5.07 12.02 -3.69
C GLU A 55 6.47 11.78 -4.24
N ARG A 56 7.35 11.27 -3.38
CA ARG A 56 8.76 11.00 -3.73
C ARG A 56 9.11 9.50 -3.75
N LYS A 57 8.32 8.65 -3.10
CA LYS A 57 8.57 7.20 -3.12
C LYS A 57 8.20 6.62 -4.47
N LYS A 58 9.16 5.99 -5.14
CA LYS A 58 8.98 5.45 -6.49
C LYS A 58 7.81 4.47 -6.59
N THR A 59 7.68 3.59 -5.60
CA THR A 59 6.61 2.58 -5.58
C THR A 59 5.23 3.22 -5.57
N LEU A 60 5.05 4.29 -4.83
CA LEU A 60 3.76 4.98 -4.71
C LEU A 60 3.57 6.01 -5.84
N LYS A 61 4.59 6.79 -6.14
CA LYS A 61 4.50 7.83 -7.17
C LYS A 61 4.11 7.25 -8.54
N PHE A 62 4.68 6.11 -8.89
CA PHE A 62 4.36 5.43 -10.17
C PHE A 62 2.85 5.22 -10.30
N GLY A 63 2.21 4.69 -9.27
CA GLY A 63 0.77 4.43 -9.29
C GLY A 63 -0.09 5.68 -9.19
N LEU A 64 0.32 6.65 -8.35
CA LEU A 64 -0.42 7.92 -8.23
C LEU A 64 -0.41 8.69 -9.55
N ASP A 65 0.73 8.72 -10.25
CA ASP A 65 0.82 9.35 -11.57
C ASP A 65 -0.13 8.70 -12.57
N LEU A 66 -0.22 7.37 -12.55
CA LEU A 66 -1.15 6.64 -13.43
C LEU A 66 -2.62 6.96 -13.09
N LEU A 67 -2.97 6.98 -11.81
CA LEU A 67 -4.32 7.34 -11.38
C LEU A 67 -4.66 8.78 -11.75
N ALA A 68 -3.70 9.69 -11.62
CA ALA A 68 -3.88 11.10 -12.02
C ALA A 68 -4.11 11.23 -13.53
N GLN A 69 -3.60 10.29 -14.32
CA GLN A 69 -3.80 10.24 -15.77
C GLN A 69 -5.09 9.50 -16.18
N GLY A 70 -5.85 9.01 -15.20
CA GLY A 70 -7.13 8.36 -15.45
C GLY A 70 -7.09 6.84 -15.54
N ALA A 71 -5.99 6.20 -15.15
CA ALA A 71 -5.90 4.74 -15.13
C ALA A 71 -6.90 4.16 -14.12
N ASP A 72 -7.57 3.07 -14.50
CA ASP A 72 -8.39 2.30 -13.58
C ASP A 72 -7.53 1.26 -12.83
N ALA A 73 -8.16 0.50 -11.92
CA ALA A 73 -7.47 -0.49 -11.10
C ALA A 73 -6.79 -1.57 -11.94
N GLU A 74 -7.42 -2.01 -13.02
CA GLU A 74 -6.86 -3.04 -13.90
C GLU A 74 -5.64 -2.52 -14.65
N ALA A 75 -5.72 -1.32 -15.22
CA ALA A 75 -4.60 -0.68 -15.91
C ALA A 75 -3.43 -0.43 -14.95
N LEU A 76 -3.73 -0.04 -13.72
CA LEU A 76 -2.74 0.15 -12.66
C LEU A 76 -1.98 -1.14 -12.36
N ASP A 77 -2.70 -2.24 -12.13
CA ASP A 77 -2.09 -3.54 -11.83
C ASP A 77 -1.24 -4.03 -12.99
N GLN A 78 -1.73 -3.93 -14.22
CA GLN A 78 -0.97 -4.31 -15.41
C GLN A 78 0.32 -3.49 -15.55
N ALA A 79 0.26 -2.19 -15.29
CA ALA A 79 1.41 -1.32 -15.38
C ALA A 79 2.50 -1.72 -14.39
N TYR A 80 2.13 -2.05 -13.14
CA TYR A 80 3.10 -2.53 -12.14
C TYR A 80 3.70 -3.88 -12.54
N GLU A 81 2.90 -4.78 -13.11
CA GLU A 81 3.38 -6.09 -13.57
C GLU A 81 4.41 -5.98 -14.70
N LEU A 82 4.23 -5.01 -15.58
CA LEU A 82 5.06 -4.84 -16.77
C LEU A 82 6.32 -4.00 -16.54
N GLU A 83 6.34 -3.19 -15.47
CA GLU A 83 7.47 -2.30 -15.22
C GLU A 83 8.68 -3.09 -14.72
N PRO A 84 9.80 -3.12 -15.47
CA PRO A 84 10.96 -3.92 -15.09
C PRO A 84 11.57 -3.54 -13.75
N VAL A 85 11.48 -2.27 -13.35
CA VAL A 85 12.07 -1.78 -12.10
C VAL A 85 11.47 -2.45 -10.86
N PHE A 86 10.26 -3.02 -10.98
CA PHE A 86 9.58 -3.68 -9.88
C PHE A 86 9.67 -5.21 -9.92
N ARG A 87 10.51 -5.78 -10.79
CA ARG A 87 10.59 -7.25 -10.95
C ARG A 87 11.48 -7.93 -9.91
N GLU A 88 12.64 -7.35 -9.62
CA GLU A 88 13.61 -7.94 -8.71
C GLU A 88 13.75 -7.06 -7.47
N LEU A 89 12.90 -7.32 -6.48
CA LEU A 89 12.85 -6.54 -5.27
C LEU A 89 13.25 -7.40 -4.07
N ASP A 90 13.94 -6.79 -3.11
CA ASP A 90 14.17 -7.41 -1.82
C ASP A 90 12.83 -7.61 -1.08
N PRO A 91 12.78 -8.50 -0.07
CA PRO A 91 11.52 -8.79 0.63
C PRO A 91 10.81 -7.58 1.21
N GLY A 92 11.55 -6.61 1.77
CA GLY A 92 10.96 -5.39 2.32
C GLY A 92 10.32 -4.51 1.26
N THR A 93 10.98 -4.31 0.13
CA THR A 93 10.45 -3.52 -0.97
C THR A 93 9.30 -4.24 -1.68
N ARG A 94 9.35 -5.57 -1.74
CA ARG A 94 8.25 -6.38 -2.27
C ARG A 94 7.00 -6.21 -1.41
N LEU A 95 7.15 -6.27 -0.10
CA LEU A 95 6.05 -6.05 0.83
C LEU A 95 5.47 -4.63 0.68
N GLU A 96 6.36 -3.64 0.59
CA GLU A 96 5.97 -2.25 0.32
C GLU A 96 5.14 -2.15 -0.96
N LEU A 97 5.61 -2.74 -2.04
CA LEU A 97 4.93 -2.70 -3.33
C LEU A 97 3.55 -3.33 -3.27
N ASP A 98 3.45 -4.52 -2.65
CA ASP A 98 2.17 -5.22 -2.52
C ASP A 98 1.16 -4.40 -1.70
N MET A 99 1.61 -3.81 -0.62
CA MET A 99 0.80 -2.93 0.23
C MET A 99 0.35 -1.67 -0.53
N VAL A 100 1.28 -1.03 -1.22
CA VAL A 100 1.02 0.19 -2.00
C VAL A 100 0.01 -0.08 -3.11
N ARG A 101 0.19 -1.17 -3.86
CA ARG A 101 -0.75 -1.54 -4.93
C ARG A 101 -2.17 -1.71 -4.38
N LYS A 102 -2.29 -2.35 -3.22
CA LYS A 102 -3.60 -2.56 -2.57
C LYS A 102 -4.23 -1.23 -2.16
N GLY A 103 -3.44 -0.36 -1.57
CA GLY A 103 -3.90 0.98 -1.16
C GLY A 103 -4.31 1.84 -2.36
N LEU A 104 -3.59 1.75 -3.47
CA LEU A 104 -3.92 2.49 -4.69
C LEU A 104 -5.25 2.04 -5.30
N VAL A 105 -5.56 0.75 -5.24
CA VAL A 105 -6.86 0.22 -5.68
C VAL A 105 -7.97 0.84 -4.84
N SER A 106 -7.78 0.94 -3.53
CA SER A 106 -8.74 1.60 -2.62
C SER A 106 -8.91 3.08 -2.94
N ILE A 107 -7.81 3.78 -3.23
CA ILE A 107 -7.85 5.20 -3.62
C ILE A 107 -8.63 5.36 -4.94
N ALA A 108 -8.34 4.53 -5.92
CA ALA A 108 -9.01 4.56 -7.22
C ALA A 108 -10.53 4.34 -7.09
N ALA A 109 -10.93 3.43 -6.20
CA ALA A 109 -12.32 3.11 -5.94
C ALA A 109 -13.03 4.12 -5.03
N ARG A 110 -12.33 5.13 -4.55
CA ARG A 110 -12.85 6.13 -3.60
C ARG A 110 -13.37 5.49 -2.31
N GLU A 111 -12.73 4.41 -1.89
CA GLU A 111 -13.09 3.73 -0.64
C GLU A 111 -12.79 4.62 0.56
N HIS A 112 -13.54 4.41 1.64
CA HIS A 112 -13.32 5.14 2.88
C HIS A 112 -11.88 4.92 3.38
N PRO A 113 -11.20 5.96 3.91
CA PRO A 113 -9.82 5.83 4.38
C PRO A 113 -9.61 4.72 5.41
N VAL A 114 -10.60 4.43 6.24
CA VAL A 114 -10.57 3.30 7.19
C VAL A 114 -10.42 1.97 6.45
N VAL A 115 -11.18 1.77 5.38
CA VAL A 115 -11.12 0.54 4.57
C VAL A 115 -9.76 0.42 3.89
N ALA A 116 -9.29 1.51 3.29
CA ALA A 116 -7.97 1.54 2.66
C ALA A 116 -6.86 1.17 3.64
N LEU A 117 -6.86 1.77 4.83
CA LEU A 117 -5.85 1.51 5.85
C LEU A 117 -5.89 0.06 6.32
N ARG A 118 -7.08 -0.50 6.54
CA ARG A 118 -7.22 -1.91 6.96
C ARG A 118 -6.72 -2.88 5.89
N ARG A 119 -6.97 -2.60 4.63
CA ARG A 119 -6.47 -3.43 3.53
C ARG A 119 -4.94 -3.43 3.47
N MET A 120 -4.34 -2.26 3.67
CA MET A 120 -2.87 -2.13 3.66
C MET A 120 -2.23 -2.78 4.88
N THR A 121 -2.75 -2.54 6.08
CA THR A 121 -2.16 -3.07 7.31
C THR A 121 -2.30 -4.58 7.45
N ALA A 122 -3.20 -5.20 6.70
CA ALA A 122 -3.29 -6.67 6.62
C ALA A 122 -1.97 -7.30 6.16
N PHE A 123 -1.18 -6.61 5.35
CA PHE A 123 0.14 -7.08 4.91
C PHE A 123 1.19 -7.06 6.02
N LEU A 124 0.96 -6.29 7.09
CA LEU A 124 1.96 -6.05 8.13
C LEU A 124 1.79 -6.95 9.35
N GLY A 125 0.61 -7.53 9.53
CA GLY A 125 0.30 -8.44 10.62
C GLY A 125 -0.66 -7.86 11.66
N PRO A 126 -1.13 -8.72 12.60
CA PRO A 126 -2.21 -8.35 13.54
C PRO A 126 -1.90 -7.17 14.44
N GLU A 127 -0.66 -7.00 14.87
CA GLU A 127 -0.29 -5.88 15.76
C GLU A 127 -0.49 -4.52 15.09
N TYR A 128 -0.32 -4.45 13.78
CA TYR A 128 -0.53 -3.22 13.02
C TYR A 128 -2.01 -2.93 12.80
N PHE A 129 -2.83 -3.94 12.84
CA PHE A 129 -4.28 -3.79 12.80
C PHE A 129 -4.77 -2.97 13.99
N ASP A 130 -4.28 -3.28 15.19
CA ASP A 130 -4.62 -2.53 16.40
C ASP A 130 -4.10 -1.09 16.34
N LYS A 131 -2.88 -0.91 15.88
CA LYS A 131 -2.29 0.43 15.66
C LYS A 131 -3.11 1.25 14.67
N ALA A 132 -3.59 0.62 13.60
CA ALA A 132 -4.44 1.27 12.61
C ALA A 132 -5.75 1.73 13.23
N SER A 133 -6.38 0.90 14.05
CA SER A 133 -7.63 1.25 14.74
C SER A 133 -7.43 2.46 15.65
N ALA A 134 -6.34 2.50 16.42
CA ALA A 134 -6.02 3.62 17.29
C ALA A 134 -5.75 4.90 16.50
N TRP A 135 -4.99 4.81 15.42
CA TRP A 135 -4.68 5.96 14.55
C TRP A 135 -5.94 6.54 13.93
N MET A 136 -6.84 5.68 13.45
CA MET A 136 -8.10 6.11 12.86
C MET A 136 -9.01 6.81 13.85
N THR A 137 -9.12 6.26 15.06
CA THR A 137 -9.93 6.85 16.13
C THR A 137 -9.43 8.26 16.45
N ASP A 138 -8.12 8.43 16.53
CA ASP A 138 -7.51 9.72 16.85
C ASP A 138 -7.69 10.75 15.72
N ARG A 139 -7.46 10.35 14.48
CA ARG A 139 -7.48 11.25 13.32
C ARG A 139 -8.88 11.56 12.80
N ILE A 140 -9.77 10.58 12.80
CA ILE A 140 -11.12 10.75 12.24
C ILE A 140 -12.05 11.49 13.19
N LYS A 141 -11.87 11.31 14.49
CA LYS A 141 -12.62 12.10 15.48
C LYS A 141 -12.29 13.59 15.47
N LYS A 142 -11.11 13.96 14.97
CA LYS A 142 -10.66 15.36 14.91
C LYS A 142 -11.09 16.08 13.62
N ARG A 143 -11.69 15.35 12.70
CA ARG A 143 -12.25 15.89 11.47
C ARG A 143 -13.75 16.07 11.62
#